data_e13c71811f82051f6fde3c3c4ff9d751
#
_entry.id   e13c71811f82051f6fde3c3c4ff9d751
#
_cell.length_a   1.000
_cell.length_b   1.000
_cell.length_c   1.000
_cell.angle_alpha   90.00
_cell.angle_beta   90.00
_cell.angle_gamma   90.00
#
_symmetry.space_group_name_H-M   'P 1'
#
loop_
_entity.id
_entity.type
_entity.pdbx_description
1 polymer ?
#
loop_
_entity_poly.entity_id
_entity_poly.type
_entity_poly.pdbx_seq_one_letter_code
_entity_poly.pdbx_strand_id
1 'polypeptide(L)'
;EISRCDWSSDVCSSDLMYDRYGLPLYIAENGLGTSDVVEEDGSIHDEYRIDYLRQHIKCLKEAVIDGVDVRGYMIWGFIDLVACGPLTMDKRYGLIYVDLDNCGNGTAERSRKDSFYWYQKCIATNGEDLG
;
A
#
# COMPACT_ATOMS: atom_id res chain seq x y z
N GLU A 1 -19.49 5.75 19.94
CA GLU A 1 -18.32 6.64 19.70
C GLU A 1 -17.65 6.15 18.44
N ILE A 2 -17.89 6.84 17.32
CA ILE A 2 -17.35 6.47 16.02
C ILE A 2 -15.85 6.72 16.03
N SER A 3 -15.11 5.66 15.80
CA SER A 3 -13.67 5.53 15.76
C SER A 3 -12.93 6.63 14.99
N ARG A 4 -11.77 6.99 15.49
CA ARG A 4 -10.86 8.05 15.11
C ARG A 4 -10.09 7.86 13.79
N CYS A 5 -10.52 6.99 12.90
CA CYS A 5 -9.85 6.80 11.60
C CYS A 5 -10.37 7.78 10.55
N ASP A 6 -9.94 9.03 10.63
CA ASP A 6 -10.28 10.06 9.64
C ASP A 6 -9.60 9.89 8.26
N TRP A 7 -8.83 8.80 8.05
CA TRP A 7 -7.92 8.70 6.90
C TRP A 7 -8.15 7.57 5.92
N SER A 8 -9.00 6.61 6.20
CA SER A 8 -9.33 5.64 5.16
C SER A 8 -10.76 5.15 5.28
N SER A 9 -11.53 5.47 4.27
CA SER A 9 -12.85 4.88 4.07
C SER A 9 -12.80 3.33 4.08
N ASP A 10 -11.68 2.74 3.69
CA ASP A 10 -11.56 1.30 3.47
C ASP A 10 -11.30 0.51 4.76
N VAL A 11 -10.55 1.03 5.71
CA VAL A 11 -10.24 0.33 6.97
C VAL A 11 -11.31 0.58 8.03
N CYS A 12 -11.85 1.80 8.12
CA CYS A 12 -13.03 2.06 8.94
C CYS A 12 -14.27 1.30 8.45
N SER A 13 -14.31 0.90 7.19
CA SER A 13 -15.36 0.03 6.65
C SER A 13 -15.21 -1.42 7.08
N SER A 14 -14.01 -1.86 7.50
CA SER A 14 -13.81 -3.24 7.96
C SER A 14 -14.63 -3.56 9.19
N ASP A 15 -14.70 -2.66 10.17
CA ASP A 15 -15.53 -2.83 11.38
C ASP A 15 -17.00 -2.91 10.99
N LEU A 16 -17.46 -1.99 10.15
CA LEU A 16 -18.85 -1.98 9.67
C LEU A 16 -19.21 -3.22 8.85
N MET A 17 -18.28 -3.72 8.04
CA MET A 17 -18.47 -4.93 7.24
C MET A 17 -18.51 -6.16 8.14
N TYR A 18 -17.62 -6.23 9.12
CA TYR A 18 -17.59 -7.33 10.08
C TYR A 18 -18.84 -7.35 10.96
N ASP A 19 -19.24 -6.21 11.51
CA ASP A 19 -20.46 -6.06 12.31
C ASP A 19 -21.71 -6.48 11.53
N ARG A 20 -21.73 -6.18 10.23
CA ARG A 20 -22.87 -6.48 9.38
C ARG A 20 -22.97 -7.94 8.95
N TYR A 21 -21.83 -8.57 8.65
CA TYR A 21 -21.82 -9.90 8.01
C TYR A 21 -21.24 -10.99 8.90
N GLY A 22 -20.44 -10.68 9.91
CA GLY A 22 -19.81 -11.65 10.80
C GLY A 22 -18.89 -12.64 10.10
N LEU A 23 -18.29 -12.23 8.98
CA LEU A 23 -17.44 -13.08 8.15
C LEU A 23 -15.98 -12.60 8.19
N PRO A 24 -15.01 -13.53 8.06
CA PRO A 24 -13.60 -13.14 7.94
C PRO A 24 -13.38 -12.18 6.78
N LEU A 25 -12.51 -11.20 6.97
CA LEU A 25 -12.22 -10.16 6.00
C LEU A 25 -10.81 -10.31 5.41
N TYR A 26 -10.71 -10.05 4.11
CA TYR A 26 -9.46 -9.84 3.40
C TYR A 26 -9.48 -8.47 2.73
N ILE A 27 -8.45 -7.67 2.97
CA ILE A 27 -8.18 -6.48 2.16
C ILE A 27 -7.42 -6.97 0.92
N ALA A 28 -8.15 -7.15 -0.18
CA ALA A 28 -7.62 -7.73 -1.41
C ALA A 28 -6.74 -6.75 -2.19
N GLU A 29 -7.00 -5.44 -2.04
CA GLU A 29 -6.28 -4.37 -2.74
C GLU A 29 -6.26 -3.12 -1.87
N ASN A 30 -5.07 -2.56 -1.66
CA ASN A 30 -4.90 -1.23 -1.09
C ASN A 30 -3.56 -0.67 -1.53
N GLY A 31 -3.50 0.60 -1.95
CA GLY A 31 -2.24 1.20 -2.40
C GLY A 31 -2.36 2.66 -2.78
N LEU A 32 -1.24 3.36 -2.72
CA LEU A 32 -1.12 4.77 -3.09
C LEU A 32 -0.44 4.90 -4.45
N GLY A 33 -1.20 5.38 -5.44
CA GLY A 33 -0.67 5.70 -6.76
C GLY A 33 -0.32 7.19 -6.86
N THR A 34 0.97 7.47 -7.08
CA THR A 34 1.49 8.83 -7.25
C THR A 34 2.75 8.81 -8.11
N SER A 35 3.26 10.00 -8.46
CA SER A 35 4.52 10.12 -9.20
C SER A 35 5.70 9.91 -8.25
N ASP A 36 6.67 9.12 -8.69
CA ASP A 36 7.93 8.95 -7.98
C ASP A 36 9.02 9.85 -8.58
N VAL A 37 10.00 10.18 -7.75
CA VAL A 37 11.22 10.88 -8.17
C VAL A 37 12.39 9.90 -8.11
N VAL A 38 13.10 9.77 -9.22
CA VAL A 38 14.35 9.01 -9.28
C VAL A 38 15.49 9.98 -9.04
N GLU A 39 16.27 9.74 -7.98
CA GLU A 39 17.41 10.57 -7.63
C GLU A 39 18.61 10.34 -8.59
N GLU A 40 19.63 11.18 -8.52
CA GLU A 40 20.80 11.09 -9.39
C GLU A 40 21.56 9.75 -9.27
N ASP A 41 21.51 9.13 -8.11
CA ASP A 41 22.13 7.82 -7.83
C ASP A 41 21.20 6.62 -8.16
N GLY A 42 20.00 6.90 -8.67
CA GLY A 42 19.00 5.90 -9.02
C GLY A 42 18.13 5.43 -7.85
N SER A 43 18.31 5.98 -6.66
CA SER A 43 17.43 5.69 -5.51
C SER A 43 16.05 6.34 -5.66
N ILE A 44 15.07 5.80 -4.95
CA ILE A 44 13.70 6.33 -4.94
C ILE A 44 13.21 6.34 -3.50
N HIS A 45 13.11 7.55 -2.96
CA HIS A 45 12.68 7.81 -1.60
C HIS A 45 11.18 8.06 -1.56
N ASP A 46 10.40 7.02 -1.33
CA ASP A 46 8.95 7.05 -1.36
C ASP A 46 8.31 6.96 0.04
N GLU A 47 8.80 7.78 0.99
CA GLU A 47 8.31 7.82 2.38
C GLU A 47 6.79 8.08 2.45
N TYR A 48 6.25 8.87 1.54
CA TYR A 48 4.79 9.09 1.43
C TYR A 48 4.00 7.79 1.22
N ARG A 49 4.58 6.79 0.51
CA ARG A 49 3.96 5.48 0.33
C ARG A 49 4.10 4.63 1.59
N ILE A 50 5.27 4.71 2.23
CA ILE A 50 5.51 4.06 3.53
C ILE A 50 4.52 4.58 4.56
N ASP A 51 4.35 5.89 4.68
CA ASP A 51 3.41 6.51 5.60
C ASP A 51 1.96 6.10 5.34
N TYR A 52 1.57 6.06 4.07
CA TYR A 52 0.24 5.60 3.68
C TYR A 52 -0.02 4.16 4.16
N LEU A 53 0.88 3.25 3.83
CA LEU A 53 0.75 1.83 4.21
C LEU A 53 0.83 1.65 5.72
N ARG A 54 1.74 2.38 6.39
CA ARG A 54 1.90 2.36 7.85
C ARG A 54 0.60 2.73 8.56
N GLN A 55 -0.07 3.77 8.11
CA GLN A 55 -1.33 4.21 8.72
C GLN A 55 -2.44 3.19 8.51
N HIS A 56 -2.57 2.63 7.31
CA HIS A 56 -3.57 1.61 7.03
C HIS A 56 -3.36 0.34 7.87
N ILE A 57 -2.12 -0.12 7.98
CA ILE A 57 -1.80 -1.31 8.79
C ILE A 57 -2.02 -1.04 10.29
N LYS A 58 -1.74 0.19 10.79
CA LYS A 58 -2.07 0.57 12.16
C LYS A 58 -3.57 0.48 12.43
N CYS A 59 -4.40 1.09 11.58
CA CYS A 59 -5.85 0.99 11.72
C CYS A 59 -6.36 -0.45 11.64
N LEU A 60 -5.74 -1.26 10.76
CA LEU A 60 -6.09 -2.68 10.66
C LEU A 60 -5.77 -3.45 11.94
N LYS A 61 -4.63 -3.15 12.58
CA LYS A 61 -4.28 -3.72 13.89
C LYS A 61 -5.30 -3.32 14.98
N GLU A 62 -5.78 -2.09 14.96
CA GLU A 62 -6.84 -1.63 15.87
C GLU A 62 -8.13 -2.42 15.66
N ALA A 63 -8.56 -2.60 14.40
CA ALA A 63 -9.73 -3.42 14.08
C ALA A 63 -9.59 -4.88 14.58
N VAL A 64 -8.40 -5.48 14.43
CA VAL A 64 -8.13 -6.83 14.98
C VAL A 64 -8.22 -6.85 16.52
N ILE A 65 -7.73 -5.82 17.21
CA ILE A 65 -7.84 -5.69 18.65
C ILE A 65 -9.31 -5.58 19.09
N ASP A 66 -10.13 -4.88 18.29
CA ASP A 66 -11.57 -4.74 18.51
C ASP A 66 -12.38 -6.01 18.18
N GLY A 67 -11.71 -7.05 17.68
CA GLY A 67 -12.29 -8.37 17.47
C GLY A 67 -12.69 -8.69 16.02
N VAL A 68 -12.32 -7.85 15.07
CA VAL A 68 -12.54 -8.13 13.63
C VAL A 68 -11.65 -9.27 13.16
N ASP A 69 -12.23 -10.30 12.54
CA ASP A 69 -11.47 -11.43 11.98
C ASP A 69 -10.83 -11.05 10.64
N VAL A 70 -9.72 -10.31 10.69
CA VAL A 70 -8.93 -9.95 9.50
C VAL A 70 -7.94 -11.07 9.20
N ARG A 71 -7.98 -11.60 8.00
CA ARG A 71 -7.16 -12.72 7.54
C ARG A 71 -6.00 -12.32 6.64
N GLY A 72 -6.03 -11.14 6.07
CA GLY A 72 -4.95 -10.68 5.21
C GLY A 72 -5.11 -9.26 4.71
N TYR A 73 -3.96 -8.67 4.36
CA TYR A 73 -3.85 -7.36 3.74
C TYR A 73 -2.89 -7.45 2.57
N MET A 74 -3.37 -7.10 1.39
CA MET A 74 -2.59 -7.14 0.16
C MET A 74 -2.49 -5.75 -0.44
N ILE A 75 -1.27 -5.38 -0.81
CA ILE A 75 -1.03 -4.13 -1.51
C ILE A 75 -1.40 -4.26 -2.98
N TRP A 76 -1.91 -3.17 -3.55
CA TRP A 76 -2.14 -3.06 -4.99
C TRP A 76 -0.86 -2.69 -5.71
N GLY A 77 -0.51 -3.48 -6.73
CA GLY A 77 0.58 -3.15 -7.63
C GLY A 77 1.96 -3.26 -6.98
N PHE A 78 2.42 -4.47 -6.64
CA PHE A 78 3.76 -4.68 -6.06
C PHE A 78 4.90 -4.15 -6.95
N ILE A 79 4.76 -4.27 -8.27
CA ILE A 79 5.64 -3.67 -9.29
C ILE A 79 4.86 -2.56 -9.98
N ASP A 80 5.52 -1.48 -10.38
CA ASP A 80 4.89 -0.43 -11.16
C ASP A 80 4.19 -0.99 -12.41
N LEU A 81 2.99 -0.51 -12.63
CA LEU A 81 2.11 -0.95 -13.71
C LEU A 81 1.39 0.24 -14.31
N VAL A 82 0.80 0.05 -15.47
CA VAL A 82 -0.08 1.07 -16.07
C VAL A 82 -1.32 1.24 -15.20
N ALA A 83 -1.51 2.43 -14.66
CA ALA A 83 -2.70 2.74 -13.87
C ALA A 83 -3.96 2.70 -14.75
N CYS A 84 -4.89 1.80 -14.44
CA CYS A 84 -6.07 1.52 -15.26
C CYS A 84 -7.01 2.73 -15.45
N GLY A 85 -7.14 3.61 -14.46
CA GLY A 85 -7.99 4.78 -14.56
C GLY A 85 -7.45 5.82 -15.55
N PRO A 86 -6.27 6.41 -15.32
CA PRO A 86 -5.69 7.42 -16.19
C PRO A 86 -4.95 6.84 -17.41
N LEU A 87 -4.72 5.53 -17.47
CA LEU A 87 -3.92 4.84 -18.49
C LEU A 87 -2.50 5.41 -18.64
N THR A 88 -1.83 5.62 -17.49
CA THR A 88 -0.48 6.19 -17.41
C THR A 88 0.46 5.33 -16.57
N MET A 89 1.76 5.40 -16.86
CA MET A 89 2.82 4.86 -16.02
C MET A 89 3.21 5.82 -14.88
N ASP A 90 2.93 7.11 -15.01
CA ASP A 90 3.32 8.13 -14.02
C ASP A 90 2.63 7.95 -12.67
N LYS A 91 1.41 7.42 -12.68
CA LYS A 91 0.70 7.06 -11.45
C LYS A 91 1.17 5.71 -10.95
N ARG A 92 2.31 5.72 -10.26
CA ARG A 92 3.02 4.54 -9.80
C ARG A 92 2.50 4.04 -8.46
N TYR A 93 2.20 2.76 -8.38
CA TYR A 93 1.73 2.09 -7.16
C TYR A 93 2.80 1.19 -6.55
N GLY A 94 3.76 0.75 -7.35
CA GLY A 94 4.69 -0.32 -6.99
C GLY A 94 5.67 0.05 -5.89
N LEU A 95 6.13 -0.96 -5.20
CA LEU A 95 7.32 -0.92 -4.35
C LEU A 95 8.61 -1.17 -5.17
N ILE A 96 8.41 -1.61 -6.41
CA ILE A 96 9.46 -1.80 -7.40
C ILE A 96 9.17 -0.85 -8.56
N TYR A 97 10.10 0.04 -8.83
CA TYR A 97 10.06 0.96 -9.95
C TYR A 97 10.33 0.23 -11.26
N VAL A 98 9.67 0.64 -12.31
CA VAL A 98 9.92 0.19 -13.68
C VAL A 98 10.28 1.42 -14.53
N ASP A 99 11.45 1.39 -15.17
CA ASP A 99 11.91 2.48 -16.03
C ASP A 99 11.17 2.49 -17.36
N LEU A 100 9.94 3.00 -17.34
CA LEU A 100 9.09 3.24 -18.50
C LEU A 100 8.30 4.53 -18.30
N ASP A 101 8.19 5.32 -19.36
CA ASP A 101 7.30 6.49 -19.42
C ASP A 101 5.91 6.12 -19.98
N ASN A 102 5.04 7.13 -20.10
CA ASN A 102 3.68 6.95 -20.63
C ASN A 102 3.63 6.57 -22.14
N CYS A 103 4.72 6.73 -22.84
CA CYS A 103 4.87 6.39 -24.26
C CYS A 103 5.53 5.02 -24.47
N GLY A 104 5.94 4.36 -23.40
CA GLY A 104 6.67 3.09 -23.43
C GLY A 104 8.17 3.26 -23.68
N ASN A 105 8.72 4.48 -23.58
CA ASN A 105 10.15 4.70 -23.63
C ASN A 105 10.78 4.40 -22.29
N GLY A 106 12.02 3.90 -22.29
CA GLY A 106 12.79 3.52 -21.13
C GLY A 106 13.45 2.16 -21.34
N THR A 107 14.15 1.69 -20.32
CA THR A 107 14.88 0.42 -20.37
C THR A 107 14.07 -0.77 -19.86
N ALA A 108 12.93 -0.51 -19.22
CA ALA A 108 12.15 -1.47 -18.44
C ALA A 108 12.94 -2.14 -17.29
N GLU A 109 14.10 -1.58 -16.93
CA GLU A 109 14.85 -2.02 -15.74
C GLU A 109 14.02 -1.80 -14.47
N ARG A 110 14.27 -2.65 -13.48
CA ARG A 110 13.51 -2.64 -12.22
C ARG A 110 14.45 -2.31 -11.06
N SER A 111 14.06 -1.33 -10.26
CA SER A 111 14.77 -0.96 -9.03
C SER A 111 13.82 -0.97 -7.83
N ARG A 112 14.36 -1.34 -6.67
CA ARG A 112 13.59 -1.38 -5.43
C ARG A 112 13.53 0.02 -4.85
N LYS A 113 12.35 0.45 -4.42
CA LYS A 113 12.13 1.71 -3.69
C LYS A 113 12.35 1.50 -2.19
N ASP A 114 12.39 2.57 -1.42
CA ASP A 114 12.51 2.47 0.05
C ASP A 114 11.35 1.71 0.67
N SER A 115 10.14 1.89 0.14
CA SER A 115 8.94 1.16 0.54
C SER A 115 9.07 -0.35 0.37
N PHE A 116 9.88 -0.85 -0.56
CA PHE A 116 10.14 -2.28 -0.71
C PHE A 116 10.78 -2.86 0.55
N TYR A 117 11.83 -2.23 1.04
CA TYR A 117 12.56 -2.72 2.21
C TYR A 117 11.76 -2.56 3.49
N TRP A 118 11.02 -1.47 3.60
CA TRP A 118 10.10 -1.24 4.70
C TRP A 118 8.99 -2.33 4.74
N TYR A 119 8.36 -2.60 3.61
CA TYR A 119 7.29 -3.59 3.53
C TYR A 119 7.79 -5.02 3.73
N GLN A 120 9.00 -5.34 3.26
CA GLN A 120 9.67 -6.62 3.54
C GLN A 120 9.81 -6.83 5.06
N LYS A 121 10.25 -5.81 5.79
CA LYS A 121 10.34 -5.85 7.25
C LYS A 121 8.97 -5.98 7.91
N CYS A 122 7.98 -5.24 7.44
CA CYS A 122 6.62 -5.32 7.90
C CYS A 122 6.05 -6.74 7.76
N ILE A 123 6.24 -7.39 6.62
CA ILE A 123 5.82 -8.78 6.40
C ILE A 123 6.58 -9.73 7.33
N ALA A 124 7.89 -9.59 7.46
CA ALA A 124 8.70 -10.47 8.30
C ALA A 124 8.30 -10.43 9.78
N THR A 125 7.74 -9.31 10.23
CA THR A 125 7.26 -9.11 11.60
C THR A 125 5.74 -9.25 11.73
N ASN A 126 5.06 -9.66 10.68
CA ASN A 126 3.60 -9.74 10.64
C ASN A 126 2.92 -8.42 11.08
N GLY A 127 3.46 -7.29 10.61
CA GLY A 127 2.94 -5.96 10.93
C GLY A 127 3.27 -5.44 12.35
N GLU A 128 4.12 -6.14 13.12
CA GLU A 128 4.50 -5.68 14.46
C GLU A 128 5.47 -4.50 14.42
N ASP A 129 6.43 -4.54 13.50
CA ASP A 129 7.40 -3.46 13.31
C ASP A 129 7.01 -2.63 12.09
N LEU A 130 6.51 -1.44 12.36
CA LEU A 130 6.10 -0.49 11.33
C LEU A 130 7.06 0.73 11.21
N GLY A 131 8.21 0.67 11.89
CA GLY A 131 9.23 1.72 11.86
C GLY A 131 8.98 2.87 12.80
#